data_808d082cc2d6a2518c220da3e8f2c81c
#
_entry.id   808d082cc2d6a2518c220da3e8f2c81c
#
_cell.length_a   1.000
_cell.length_b   1.000
_cell.length_c   1.000
_cell.angle_alpha   90.00
_cell.angle_beta   90.00
_cell.angle_gamma   90.00
#
_symmetry.space_group_name_H-M   'P 1'
#
loop_
_entity.id
_entity.type
_entity.pdbx_description
1 polymer ?
#
loop_
_entity_poly.entity_id
_entity_poly.type
_entity_poly.pdbx_seq_one_letter_code
_entity_poly.pdbx_strand_id
1 'polypeptide(L)'
;ALRHFTGSNTPVVLVATYGNRDIDDTLIELKKNVIDKGFIPVGAASFVCQHTFLKECAEGRPDEEDLKMAGEFGDKLKERLRLLVTYDAGDLEVPGTFPYTKPPMGEFPFKVETNEYCIYCMLCADVCPVKAISESNPKEIDSSICLRCGSCLRICPTQAKYFTEEPF
;
A
#
# COMPACT_ATOMS: atom_id res chain seq x y z
N ALA A 1 6.99 5.70 -6.17
CA ALA A 1 6.32 6.83 -5.51
C ALA A 1 7.34 7.87 -5.02
N LEU A 2 8.42 7.48 -4.31
CA LEU A 2 9.36 8.40 -3.67
C LEU A 2 10.28 9.19 -4.62
N ARG A 3 10.35 8.84 -5.91
CA ARG A 3 11.31 9.49 -6.85
C ARG A 3 11.10 11.01 -7.05
N HIS A 4 9.96 11.54 -6.67
CA HIS A 4 9.61 12.96 -6.79
C HIS A 4 9.76 13.75 -5.48
N PHE A 5 10.19 13.10 -4.41
CA PHE A 5 10.36 13.72 -3.11
C PHE A 5 11.83 13.81 -2.74
N THR A 6 12.20 14.92 -2.12
CA THR A 6 13.55 15.16 -1.59
C THR A 6 13.41 15.84 -0.24
N GLY A 7 14.11 15.37 0.76
CA GLY A 7 14.20 15.98 2.08
C GLY A 7 15.48 16.78 2.25
N SER A 8 15.48 17.68 3.22
CA SER A 8 16.68 18.37 3.72
C SER A 8 16.67 18.24 5.23
N ASN A 9 17.10 17.09 5.74
CA ASN A 9 16.96 16.68 7.13
C ASN A 9 15.51 16.75 7.63
N THR A 10 14.57 16.48 6.73
CA THR A 10 13.13 16.55 7.00
C THR A 10 12.68 15.30 7.77
N PRO A 11 12.10 15.45 8.97
CA PRO A 11 11.54 14.30 9.70
C PRO A 11 10.45 13.60 8.90
N VAL A 12 10.44 12.27 8.90
CA VAL A 12 9.43 11.46 8.22
C VAL A 12 9.01 10.28 9.10
N VAL A 13 7.73 9.94 9.02
CA VAL A 13 7.15 8.74 9.65
C VAL A 13 6.92 7.69 8.59
N LEU A 14 7.34 6.47 8.88
CA LEU A 14 7.17 5.31 8.00
C LEU A 14 5.91 4.56 8.39
N VAL A 15 4.97 4.42 7.46
CA VAL A 15 3.74 3.66 7.70
C VAL A 15 3.57 2.64 6.59
N ALA A 16 3.43 1.37 6.97
CA ALA A 16 3.07 0.28 6.09
C ALA A 16 1.67 -0.25 6.42
N THR A 17 0.83 -0.45 5.41
CA THR A 17 -0.42 -1.21 5.55
C THR A 17 -0.28 -2.53 4.82
N TYR A 18 -0.84 -3.60 5.38
CA TYR A 18 -0.70 -4.94 4.83
C TYR A 18 -1.93 -5.81 5.08
N GLY A 19 -2.11 -6.84 4.27
CA GLY A 19 -3.27 -7.74 4.28
C GLY A 19 -3.13 -8.91 5.27
N ASN A 20 -2.54 -8.71 6.45
CA ASN A 20 -2.41 -9.69 7.53
C ASN A 20 -1.58 -10.96 7.20
N ARG A 21 -0.77 -10.95 6.12
CA ARG A 21 0.20 -12.01 5.89
C ARG A 21 1.51 -11.70 6.61
N ASP A 22 2.21 -10.70 6.15
CA ASP A 22 3.49 -10.22 6.66
C ASP A 22 3.82 -8.87 6.03
N ILE A 23 4.65 -8.07 6.68
CA ILE A 23 5.20 -6.82 6.14
C ILE A 23 6.56 -7.04 5.45
N ASP A 24 7.15 -8.24 5.62
CA ASP A 24 8.46 -8.62 5.10
C ASP A 24 9.51 -7.50 5.36
N ASP A 25 10.28 -7.15 4.33
CA ASP A 25 11.31 -6.10 4.39
C ASP A 25 10.78 -4.69 4.09
N THR A 26 9.45 -4.48 4.04
CA THR A 26 8.84 -3.20 3.60
C THR A 26 9.32 -2.00 4.41
N LEU A 27 9.40 -2.11 5.73
CA LEU A 27 9.80 -0.97 6.57
C LEU A 27 11.30 -0.67 6.47
N ILE A 28 12.16 -1.69 6.36
CA ILE A 28 13.60 -1.46 6.17
C ILE A 28 13.90 -0.90 4.78
N GLU A 29 13.19 -1.36 3.74
CA GLU A 29 13.28 -0.81 2.40
C GLU A 29 12.83 0.66 2.37
N LEU A 30 11.69 0.96 2.99
CA LEU A 30 11.17 2.33 3.07
C LEU A 30 12.13 3.24 3.83
N LYS A 31 12.67 2.79 4.98
CA LYS A 31 13.69 3.51 5.76
C LYS A 31 14.88 3.88 4.89
N LYS A 32 15.48 2.91 4.20
CA LYS A 32 16.64 3.16 3.34
C LYS A 32 16.32 4.18 2.24
N ASN A 33 15.20 3.97 1.54
CA ASN A 33 14.78 4.85 0.45
C ASN A 33 14.55 6.31 0.88
N VAL A 34 14.01 6.54 2.08
CA VAL A 34 13.78 7.92 2.57
C VAL A 34 15.10 8.57 3.04
N ILE A 35 15.98 7.80 3.68
CA ILE A 35 17.31 8.30 4.09
C ILE A 35 18.13 8.73 2.85
N ASP A 36 18.15 7.91 1.79
CA ASP A 36 18.83 8.21 0.53
C ASP A 36 18.27 9.48 -0.15
N LYS A 37 17.06 9.90 0.22
CA LYS A 37 16.39 11.12 -0.24
C LYS A 37 16.54 12.32 0.70
N GLY A 38 17.35 12.21 1.75
CA GLY A 38 17.62 13.30 2.70
C GLY A 38 16.55 13.49 3.76
N PHE A 39 15.70 12.48 4.01
CA PHE A 39 14.76 12.47 5.14
C PHE A 39 15.36 11.80 6.37
N ILE A 40 14.83 12.15 7.53
CA ILE A 40 15.18 11.52 8.82
C ILE A 40 13.96 10.76 9.34
N PRO A 41 13.96 9.40 9.33
CA PRO A 41 12.87 8.63 9.87
C PRO A 41 12.83 8.76 11.40
N VAL A 42 11.70 9.23 11.93
CA VAL A 42 11.49 9.50 13.36
C VAL A 42 10.49 8.57 14.03
N GLY A 43 9.81 7.75 13.26
CA GLY A 43 8.89 6.72 13.76
C GLY A 43 8.46 5.79 12.64
N ALA A 44 8.09 4.56 13.01
CA ALA A 44 7.57 3.58 12.08
C ALA A 44 6.41 2.79 12.70
N ALA A 45 5.43 2.42 11.88
CA ALA A 45 4.34 1.55 12.26
C ALA A 45 3.86 0.72 11.07
N SER A 46 3.23 -0.43 11.38
CA SER A 46 2.47 -1.20 10.40
C SER A 46 1.07 -1.46 10.91
N PHE A 47 0.08 -1.38 10.02
CA PHE A 47 -1.33 -1.58 10.36
C PHE A 47 -1.94 -2.64 9.46
N VAL A 48 -2.71 -3.54 10.06
CA VAL A 48 -3.46 -4.56 9.34
C VAL A 48 -4.63 -3.90 8.60
N CYS A 49 -4.81 -4.31 7.36
CA CYS A 49 -5.98 -3.96 6.55
C CYS A 49 -6.53 -5.22 5.90
N GLN A 50 -7.78 -5.18 5.48
CA GLN A 50 -8.36 -6.29 4.74
C GLN A 50 -7.50 -6.62 3.50
N HIS A 51 -7.24 -7.91 3.31
CA HIS A 51 -6.43 -8.38 2.19
C HIS A 51 -7.10 -8.04 0.84
N THR A 52 -6.32 -7.57 -0.13
CA THR A 52 -6.88 -7.12 -1.42
C THR A 52 -7.49 -8.26 -2.23
N PHE A 53 -6.90 -9.43 -2.18
CA PHE A 53 -7.26 -10.59 -3.00
C PHE A 53 -8.09 -11.62 -2.23
N LEU A 54 -7.80 -11.84 -0.95
CA LEU A 54 -8.49 -12.78 -0.07
C LEU A 54 -9.43 -11.99 0.85
N LYS A 55 -10.71 -11.93 0.51
CA LYS A 55 -11.67 -11.10 1.23
C LYS A 55 -11.84 -11.52 2.69
N GLU A 56 -11.71 -12.82 2.97
CA GLU A 56 -11.83 -13.42 4.30
C GLU A 56 -10.60 -13.14 5.17
N CYS A 57 -9.47 -12.77 4.57
CA CYS A 57 -8.24 -12.46 5.30
C CYS A 57 -8.30 -11.03 5.83
N ALA A 58 -8.36 -10.90 7.15
CA ALA A 58 -8.52 -9.64 7.87
C ALA A 58 -9.78 -8.88 7.42
N GLU A 59 -10.91 -9.61 7.24
CA GLU A 59 -12.19 -9.01 6.88
C GLU A 59 -12.61 -7.94 7.89
N GLY A 60 -13.11 -6.82 7.39
CA GLY A 60 -13.53 -5.70 8.21
C GLY A 60 -12.39 -4.86 8.80
N ARG A 61 -11.12 -5.15 8.48
CA ARG A 61 -9.97 -4.35 8.97
C ARG A 61 -9.62 -3.20 7.99
N PRO A 62 -9.24 -2.01 8.50
CA PRO A 62 -9.07 -1.68 9.92
C PRO A 62 -10.41 -1.52 10.65
N ASP A 63 -10.49 -2.07 11.85
CA ASP A 63 -11.61 -1.91 12.76
C ASP A 63 -11.38 -0.74 13.76
N GLU A 64 -12.30 -0.59 14.74
CA GLU A 64 -12.19 0.47 15.73
C GLU A 64 -10.94 0.35 16.62
N GLU A 65 -10.50 -0.86 16.91
CA GLU A 65 -9.28 -1.09 17.69
C GLU A 65 -8.03 -0.72 16.90
N ASP A 66 -7.98 -1.02 15.63
CA ASP A 66 -6.89 -0.60 14.72
C ASP A 66 -6.81 0.92 14.63
N LEU A 67 -7.96 1.58 14.47
CA LEU A 67 -8.03 3.03 14.40
C LEU A 67 -7.57 3.67 15.72
N LYS A 68 -7.93 3.07 16.85
CA LYS A 68 -7.46 3.49 18.17
C LYS A 68 -5.94 3.33 18.29
N MET A 69 -5.39 2.16 17.92
CA MET A 69 -3.94 1.94 17.92
C MET A 69 -3.20 2.94 17.02
N ALA A 70 -3.75 3.26 15.86
CA ALA A 70 -3.18 4.27 14.96
C ALA A 70 -3.18 5.67 15.60
N GLY A 71 -4.25 6.03 16.29
CA GLY A 71 -4.35 7.28 17.06
C GLY A 71 -3.31 7.34 18.20
N GLU A 72 -3.20 6.29 19.00
CA GLU A 72 -2.22 6.19 20.08
C GLU A 72 -0.78 6.24 19.57
N PHE A 73 -0.50 5.65 18.43
CA PHE A 73 0.80 5.78 17.76
C PHE A 73 1.10 7.24 17.40
N GLY A 74 0.11 7.95 16.85
CA GLY A 74 0.23 9.37 16.51
C GLY A 74 0.51 10.25 17.75
N ASP A 75 -0.16 9.98 18.86
CA ASP A 75 0.04 10.72 20.11
C ASP A 75 1.43 10.45 20.71
N LYS A 76 1.87 9.20 20.76
CA LYS A 76 3.23 8.83 21.20
C LYS A 76 4.31 9.49 20.32
N LEU A 77 4.08 9.50 19.02
CA LEU A 77 5.00 10.14 18.09
C LEU A 77 5.07 11.65 18.30
N LYS A 78 3.94 12.30 18.50
CA LYS A 78 3.84 13.74 18.77
C LYS A 78 4.59 14.12 20.06
N GLU A 79 4.45 13.33 21.11
CA GLU A 79 5.19 13.53 22.36
C GLU A 79 6.69 13.33 22.17
N ARG A 80 7.10 12.23 21.49
CA ARG A 80 8.51 12.00 21.16
C ARG A 80 9.12 13.16 20.38
N LEU A 81 8.42 13.69 19.37
CA LEU A 81 8.89 14.81 18.56
C LEU A 81 9.09 16.10 19.35
N ARG A 82 8.29 16.33 20.41
CA ARG A 82 8.46 17.48 21.32
C ARG A 82 9.71 17.39 22.17
N LEU A 83 10.14 16.17 22.51
CA LEU A 83 11.27 15.93 23.41
C LEU A 83 12.62 15.83 22.65
N LEU A 84 12.58 15.55 21.35
CA LEU A 84 13.80 15.41 20.56
C LEU A 84 14.32 16.78 20.10
N VAL A 85 15.53 17.10 20.53
CA VAL A 85 16.25 18.32 20.13
C VAL A 85 16.98 18.11 18.80
N THR A 86 17.41 16.89 18.54
CA THR A 86 18.10 16.46 17.30
C THR A 86 17.60 15.09 16.89
N TYR A 87 17.59 14.83 15.58
CA TYR A 87 17.24 13.53 15.01
C TYR A 87 18.44 12.97 14.28
N ASP A 88 18.74 11.69 14.52
CA ASP A 88 19.69 10.92 13.70
C ASP A 88 18.91 9.87 12.89
N ALA A 89 19.21 9.79 11.60
CA ALA A 89 18.56 8.83 10.69
C ALA A 89 18.87 7.37 11.04
N GLY A 90 19.94 7.09 11.82
CA GLY A 90 20.33 5.77 12.28
C GLY A 90 19.52 5.22 13.45
N ASP A 91 18.94 6.10 14.27
CA ASP A 91 18.38 5.73 15.60
C ASP A 91 17.05 4.95 15.55
N LEU A 92 16.37 4.94 14.42
CA LEU A 92 15.10 4.21 14.27
C LEU A 92 15.36 2.77 13.84
N GLU A 93 15.22 1.80 14.74
CA GLU A 93 15.17 0.39 14.36
C GLU A 93 13.79 0.04 13.78
N VAL A 94 13.78 -0.75 12.70
CA VAL A 94 12.57 -1.24 12.04
C VAL A 94 12.73 -2.72 11.66
N PRO A 95 11.65 -3.50 11.64
CA PRO A 95 11.68 -4.87 11.15
C PRO A 95 12.17 -4.97 9.71
N GLY A 96 12.73 -6.14 9.38
CA GLY A 96 13.26 -6.47 8.07
C GLY A 96 14.77 -6.71 8.10
N THR A 97 15.29 -7.22 7.00
CA THR A 97 16.70 -7.54 6.81
C THR A 97 17.27 -6.85 5.58
N PHE A 98 18.54 -6.49 5.67
CA PHE A 98 19.27 -5.99 4.50
C PHE A 98 20.65 -6.69 4.44
N PRO A 99 21.06 -7.25 3.27
CA PRO A 99 20.34 -7.31 1.98
C PRO A 99 18.98 -8.03 2.09
N TYR A 100 18.02 -7.62 1.25
CA TYR A 100 16.67 -8.19 1.30
C TYR A 100 16.70 -9.70 1.08
N THR A 101 15.97 -10.44 1.92
CA THR A 101 15.97 -11.92 1.89
C THR A 101 15.06 -12.47 0.80
N LYS A 102 14.06 -11.70 0.38
CA LYS A 102 13.15 -12.09 -0.69
C LYS A 102 13.46 -11.35 -1.99
N PRO A 103 13.47 -12.04 -3.14
CA PRO A 103 13.60 -11.36 -4.42
C PRO A 103 12.41 -10.41 -4.62
N PRO A 104 12.54 -9.38 -5.46
CA PRO A 104 11.41 -8.58 -5.89
C PRO A 104 10.29 -9.50 -6.38
N MET A 105 9.05 -9.17 -6.04
CA MET A 105 7.90 -9.95 -6.49
C MET A 105 7.91 -9.98 -8.01
N GLY A 106 7.91 -11.20 -8.58
CA GLY A 106 7.86 -11.41 -10.02
C GLY A 106 6.54 -10.94 -10.64
N GLU A 107 6.31 -11.28 -11.90
CA GLU A 107 5.02 -11.02 -12.54
C GLU A 107 3.90 -11.77 -11.80
N PHE A 108 2.82 -11.06 -11.52
CA PHE A 108 1.64 -11.69 -10.94
C PHE A 108 1.02 -12.65 -11.96
N PRO A 109 0.68 -13.89 -11.57
CA PRO A 109 0.10 -14.87 -12.48
C PRO A 109 -1.32 -14.50 -12.94
N PHE A 110 -1.97 -13.52 -12.29
CA PHE A 110 -3.34 -13.13 -12.54
C PHE A 110 -3.46 -11.70 -13.09
N LYS A 111 -4.54 -11.46 -13.81
CA LYS A 111 -4.90 -10.16 -14.41
C LYS A 111 -6.31 -9.77 -13.97
N VAL A 112 -6.62 -8.49 -14.14
CA VAL A 112 -8.00 -8.00 -13.99
C VAL A 112 -8.66 -8.09 -15.36
N GLU A 113 -9.82 -8.72 -15.40
CA GLU A 113 -10.65 -8.84 -16.61
C GLU A 113 -12.08 -8.37 -16.35
N THR A 114 -12.89 -8.37 -17.42
CA THR A 114 -14.29 -7.93 -17.38
C THR A 114 -15.16 -8.93 -18.12
N ASN A 115 -16.15 -9.49 -17.42
CA ASN A 115 -17.11 -10.42 -18.00
C ASN A 115 -18.30 -9.73 -18.71
N GLU A 116 -19.27 -10.53 -19.14
CA GLU A 116 -20.45 -10.11 -19.89
C GLU A 116 -21.45 -9.26 -19.09
N TYR A 117 -21.42 -9.31 -17.76
CA TYR A 117 -22.32 -8.51 -16.90
C TYR A 117 -21.94 -7.03 -16.84
N CYS A 118 -20.92 -6.60 -17.60
CA CYS A 118 -20.52 -5.21 -17.68
C CYS A 118 -21.58 -4.34 -18.35
N ILE A 119 -22.08 -3.34 -17.62
CA ILE A 119 -23.06 -2.37 -18.10
C ILE A 119 -22.44 -1.06 -18.63
N TYR A 120 -21.13 -1.02 -18.82
CA TYR A 120 -20.38 0.13 -19.36
C TYR A 120 -20.57 1.45 -18.56
N CYS A 121 -20.76 1.36 -17.25
CA CYS A 121 -20.98 2.54 -16.37
C CYS A 121 -19.72 3.38 -16.10
N MET A 122 -18.54 2.94 -16.53
CA MET A 122 -17.23 3.60 -16.42
C MET A 122 -16.68 3.83 -15.00
N LEU A 123 -17.40 3.53 -13.94
CA LEU A 123 -16.96 3.72 -12.55
C LEU A 123 -15.58 3.10 -12.25
N CYS A 124 -15.26 1.96 -12.89
CA CYS A 124 -13.97 1.30 -12.73
C CYS A 124 -12.81 2.09 -13.37
N ALA A 125 -13.04 2.83 -14.43
CA ALA A 125 -12.06 3.72 -15.05
C ALA A 125 -11.83 4.96 -14.16
N ASP A 126 -12.90 5.54 -13.61
CA ASP A 126 -12.86 6.73 -12.76
C ASP A 126 -12.02 6.50 -11.49
N VAL A 127 -12.15 5.32 -10.85
CA VAL A 127 -11.41 4.98 -9.61
C VAL A 127 -10.02 4.41 -9.86
N CYS A 128 -9.59 4.22 -11.11
CA CYS A 128 -8.29 3.62 -11.39
C CYS A 128 -7.15 4.62 -11.12
N PRO A 129 -6.29 4.39 -10.10
CA PRO A 129 -5.28 5.38 -9.69
C PRO A 129 -4.17 5.57 -10.72
N VAL A 130 -3.99 4.61 -11.64
CA VAL A 130 -2.96 4.63 -12.69
C VAL A 130 -3.56 4.70 -14.09
N LYS A 131 -4.88 4.86 -14.20
CA LYS A 131 -5.62 4.93 -15.49
C LYS A 131 -5.33 3.74 -16.41
N ALA A 132 -5.21 2.56 -15.85
CA ALA A 132 -5.01 1.32 -16.59
C ALA A 132 -6.26 0.86 -17.36
N ILE A 133 -7.44 1.42 -17.07
CA ILE A 133 -8.70 1.09 -17.73
C ILE A 133 -9.03 2.21 -18.71
N SER A 134 -9.34 1.84 -19.95
CA SER A 134 -9.71 2.79 -21.01
C SER A 134 -10.93 3.63 -20.59
N GLU A 135 -10.85 4.95 -20.84
CA GLU A 135 -11.95 5.90 -20.56
C GLU A 135 -13.11 5.78 -21.56
N SER A 136 -12.94 5.00 -22.64
CA SER A 136 -13.97 4.75 -23.66
C SER A 136 -14.51 3.32 -23.62
N ASN A 137 -13.74 2.37 -23.08
CA ASN A 137 -14.15 0.96 -23.03
C ASN A 137 -13.66 0.30 -21.75
N PRO A 138 -14.54 0.05 -20.76
CA PRO A 138 -14.14 -0.50 -19.48
C PRO A 138 -13.60 -1.96 -19.57
N LYS A 139 -13.73 -2.63 -20.71
CA LYS A 139 -13.18 -3.97 -20.94
C LYS A 139 -11.71 -3.92 -21.38
N GLU A 140 -11.23 -2.79 -21.86
CA GLU A 140 -9.82 -2.60 -22.22
C GLU A 140 -9.01 -2.19 -21.00
N ILE A 141 -8.09 -3.07 -20.59
CA ILE A 141 -7.26 -2.88 -19.39
C ILE A 141 -5.79 -3.10 -19.78
N ASP A 142 -4.97 -2.08 -19.56
CA ASP A 142 -3.52 -2.18 -19.71
C ASP A 142 -2.91 -2.87 -18.49
N SER A 143 -2.63 -4.16 -18.64
CA SER A 143 -2.05 -4.99 -17.59
C SER A 143 -0.62 -4.60 -17.24
N SER A 144 0.10 -3.87 -18.12
CA SER A 144 1.49 -3.46 -17.88
C SER A 144 1.61 -2.37 -16.82
N ILE A 145 0.59 -1.51 -16.68
CA ILE A 145 0.54 -0.44 -15.68
C ILE A 145 -0.42 -0.75 -14.53
N CYS A 146 -1.24 -1.79 -14.65
CA CYS A 146 -2.23 -2.16 -13.64
C CYS A 146 -1.57 -2.57 -12.32
N LEU A 147 -1.90 -1.87 -11.22
CA LEU A 147 -1.40 -2.17 -9.86
C LEU A 147 -2.07 -3.38 -9.20
N ARG A 148 -3.10 -3.95 -9.81
CA ARG A 148 -3.93 -5.05 -9.25
C ARG A 148 -4.50 -4.71 -7.86
N CYS A 149 -4.77 -3.43 -7.60
CA CYS A 149 -5.24 -2.93 -6.30
C CYS A 149 -6.70 -3.27 -5.97
N GLY A 150 -7.44 -3.89 -6.88
CA GLY A 150 -8.83 -4.32 -6.69
C GLY A 150 -9.86 -3.21 -6.59
N SER A 151 -9.50 -1.92 -6.74
CA SER A 151 -10.47 -0.82 -6.65
C SER A 151 -11.61 -0.94 -7.66
N CYS A 152 -11.30 -1.35 -8.89
CA CYS A 152 -12.28 -1.58 -9.94
C CYS A 152 -13.23 -2.75 -9.65
N LEU A 153 -12.77 -3.78 -8.91
CA LEU A 153 -13.61 -4.90 -8.47
C LEU A 153 -14.60 -4.43 -7.41
N ARG A 154 -14.12 -3.65 -6.44
CA ARG A 154 -14.95 -3.16 -5.32
C ARG A 154 -16.04 -2.18 -5.74
N ILE A 155 -15.76 -1.32 -6.71
CA ILE A 155 -16.73 -0.31 -7.18
C ILE A 155 -17.75 -0.87 -8.18
N CYS A 156 -17.49 -2.03 -8.79
CA CYS A 156 -18.32 -2.54 -9.86
C CYS A 156 -19.71 -3.01 -9.33
N PRO A 157 -20.81 -2.33 -9.71
CA PRO A 157 -22.12 -2.65 -9.16
C PRO A 157 -22.68 -4.00 -9.64
N THR A 158 -22.19 -4.50 -10.78
CA THR A 158 -22.58 -5.78 -11.36
C THR A 158 -21.56 -6.89 -11.12
N GLN A 159 -20.48 -6.59 -10.36
CA GLN A 159 -19.37 -7.52 -10.12
C GLN A 159 -18.74 -8.06 -11.42
N ALA A 160 -18.80 -7.28 -12.49
CA ALA A 160 -18.25 -7.67 -13.79
C ALA A 160 -16.71 -7.68 -13.83
N LYS A 161 -16.03 -7.04 -12.88
CA LYS A 161 -14.56 -7.04 -12.76
C LYS A 161 -14.13 -8.18 -11.85
N TYR A 162 -13.14 -8.95 -12.30
CA TYR A 162 -12.61 -10.10 -11.55
C TYR A 162 -11.12 -10.31 -11.82
N PHE A 163 -10.46 -11.11 -10.99
CA PHE A 163 -9.12 -11.62 -11.26
C PHE A 163 -9.23 -12.95 -12.03
N THR A 164 -8.38 -13.17 -13.05
CA THR A 164 -8.44 -14.35 -13.93
C THR A 164 -8.12 -15.67 -13.23
N GLU A 165 -7.38 -15.61 -12.15
CA GLU A 165 -7.04 -16.75 -11.30
C GLU A 165 -7.23 -16.33 -9.84
N GLU A 166 -7.56 -17.26 -8.98
CA GLU A 166 -7.51 -16.99 -7.54
C GLU A 166 -6.04 -16.77 -7.16
N PRO A 167 -5.71 -15.65 -6.53
CA PRO A 167 -4.32 -15.26 -6.29
C PRO A 167 -3.53 -16.20 -5.35
N PHE A 168 -4.20 -17.15 -4.70
CA PHE A 168 -3.63 -18.15 -3.78
C PHE A 168 -4.49 -19.42 -3.71
#